data_7c2c43671e29ecc4004793ad7a90df64
#
_entry.id   7c2c43671e29ecc4004793ad7a90df64
#
_cell.length_a   1.000
_cell.length_b   1.000
_cell.length_c   1.000
_cell.angle_alpha   90.00
_cell.angle_beta   90.00
_cell.angle_gamma   90.00
#
_symmetry.space_group_name_H-M   'P 1'
#
loop_
_entity.id
_entity.type
_entity.pdbx_description
1 polymer ?
#
loop_
_entity_poly.entity_id
_entity_poly.type
_entity_poly.pdbx_seq_one_letter_code
_entity_poly.pdbx_strand_id
1 'polypeptide(L)'
;MSTRYFSGNVIRSTPVEPSDDFGTTSANGVWDLTEAFSYRKVGSWPTAGNVNPVAFVVTGRDSGSTRIRDVDRFNITTLGNASYDGEVGASEYNSAACSDAVKAFVAGGTSGDYIVTKNYASGSTSADFGDLTVARNELGGYSNTTRGIFGGAAGGFYGIGTIDYITMASAGDATDFGDFSAANRNQQCEAGGSTTRAIYAGFESDKKKSDYITPSTTGNGTNYGDLTYDHNNAFVASNLTRIIVAAAYTGGDRIEYNTISSTGSFSDFGNCTNGGWGAAIANSTRCVFAGGNQGGTAKNTIEYVTIGSTGNTTDFGDLVAIKRACNGAAPSTPSVVGS
;
A
#
# COMPACT_ATOMS: atom_id res chain seq x y z
N MET A 1 -37.29 -27.53 -15.38
CA MET A 1 -36.57 -26.81 -14.28
C MET A 1 -36.66 -25.31 -14.57
N SER A 2 -37.08 -24.52 -13.60
CA SER A 2 -37.29 -23.11 -13.79
C SER A 2 -35.93 -22.37 -13.75
N THR A 3 -35.58 -21.73 -14.85
CA THR A 3 -34.39 -20.86 -14.94
C THR A 3 -34.70 -19.56 -14.20
N ARG A 4 -33.97 -19.25 -13.13
CA ARG A 4 -34.08 -17.97 -12.45
C ARG A 4 -33.03 -17.01 -13.00
N TYR A 5 -33.49 -15.83 -13.40
CA TYR A 5 -32.63 -14.75 -13.82
C TYR A 5 -32.30 -13.85 -12.64
N PHE A 6 -31.02 -13.61 -12.38
CA PHE A 6 -30.55 -12.57 -11.45
C PHE A 6 -29.68 -11.59 -12.24
N SER A 7 -30.06 -10.33 -12.26
CA SER A 7 -29.27 -9.22 -12.78
C SER A 7 -28.67 -9.45 -14.20
N GLY A 8 -29.42 -10.09 -15.10
CA GLY A 8 -29.01 -10.29 -16.49
C GLY A 8 -28.07 -11.48 -16.74
N ASN A 9 -27.65 -12.21 -15.75
CA ASN A 9 -26.83 -13.40 -15.90
C ASN A 9 -27.68 -14.67 -15.91
N VAL A 10 -27.44 -15.54 -16.88
CA VAL A 10 -28.07 -16.86 -16.93
C VAL A 10 -27.33 -17.78 -15.95
N ILE A 11 -28.06 -18.24 -14.92
CA ILE A 11 -27.55 -19.27 -14.02
C ILE A 11 -27.57 -20.62 -14.77
N ARG A 12 -26.42 -21.15 -15.06
CA ARG A 12 -26.27 -22.45 -15.70
C ARG A 12 -26.61 -23.58 -14.70
N SER A 13 -27.30 -24.61 -15.18
CA SER A 13 -27.59 -25.80 -14.37
C SER A 13 -26.34 -26.65 -14.11
N THR A 14 -25.31 -26.50 -14.93
CA THR A 14 -24.01 -27.16 -14.76
C THR A 14 -22.99 -26.06 -14.41
N PRO A 15 -22.42 -26.10 -13.21
CA PRO A 15 -21.36 -25.16 -12.83
C PRO A 15 -20.13 -25.35 -13.73
N VAL A 16 -19.39 -24.27 -13.93
CA VAL A 16 -18.05 -24.35 -14.53
C VAL A 16 -17.07 -24.56 -13.41
N GLU A 17 -16.36 -25.68 -13.43
CA GLU A 17 -15.36 -25.99 -12.42
C GLU A 17 -14.33 -24.87 -12.31
N PRO A 18 -13.96 -24.46 -11.09
CA PRO A 18 -12.88 -23.52 -10.90
C PRO A 18 -11.58 -24.12 -11.45
N SER A 19 -10.92 -23.43 -12.34
CA SER A 19 -9.61 -23.86 -12.85
C SER A 19 -8.50 -23.43 -11.90
N ASP A 20 -7.43 -24.21 -11.82
CA ASP A 20 -6.21 -23.89 -11.06
C ASP A 20 -5.43 -22.70 -11.65
N ASP A 21 -5.89 -22.18 -12.78
CA ASP A 21 -5.29 -21.01 -13.41
C ASP A 21 -5.72 -19.76 -12.66
N PHE A 22 -4.75 -19.08 -12.06
CA PHE A 22 -4.92 -17.86 -11.24
C PHE A 22 -5.64 -16.69 -11.96
N GLY A 23 -6.10 -16.90 -13.18
CA GLY A 23 -6.84 -15.95 -13.99
C GLY A 23 -8.37 -15.97 -13.82
N THR A 24 -8.94 -16.96 -13.17
CA THR A 24 -10.41 -17.02 -12.99
C THR A 24 -10.81 -16.66 -11.57
N THR A 25 -11.32 -15.46 -11.43
CA THR A 25 -11.80 -14.91 -10.15
C THR A 25 -13.24 -15.31 -9.81
N SER A 26 -13.87 -16.22 -10.56
CA SER A 26 -15.27 -16.56 -10.37
C SER A 26 -15.55 -18.03 -10.65
N ALA A 27 -16.32 -18.66 -9.77
CA ALA A 27 -16.97 -19.96 -10.00
C ALA A 27 -18.40 -19.70 -10.49
N ASN A 28 -18.58 -19.54 -11.79
CA ASN A 28 -19.88 -19.26 -12.39
C ASN A 28 -20.77 -20.49 -12.35
N GLY A 29 -21.99 -20.33 -11.85
CA GLY A 29 -22.98 -21.41 -11.80
C GLY A 29 -23.73 -21.43 -10.47
N VAL A 30 -24.53 -22.50 -10.29
CA VAL A 30 -25.18 -22.81 -9.02
C VAL A 30 -24.44 -23.97 -8.39
N TRP A 31 -23.84 -23.74 -7.25
CA TRP A 31 -23.07 -24.72 -6.49
C TRP A 31 -23.84 -25.14 -5.25
N ASP A 32 -23.81 -26.40 -4.92
CA ASP A 32 -24.22 -26.79 -3.58
C ASP A 32 -23.09 -26.53 -2.56
N LEU A 33 -23.47 -26.55 -1.30
CA LEU A 33 -22.53 -26.19 -0.23
C LEU A 33 -21.40 -27.23 -0.10
N THR A 34 -21.67 -28.49 -0.41
CA THR A 34 -20.72 -29.61 -0.31
C THR A 34 -19.70 -29.53 -1.43
N GLU A 35 -20.17 -29.22 -2.65
CA GLU A 35 -19.29 -29.02 -3.81
C GLU A 35 -18.40 -27.80 -3.59
N ALA A 36 -18.97 -26.65 -3.22
CA ALA A 36 -18.21 -25.45 -2.92
C ALA A 36 -17.17 -25.69 -1.80
N PHE A 37 -17.52 -26.45 -0.78
CA PHE A 37 -16.60 -26.80 0.30
C PHE A 37 -15.49 -27.74 -0.16
N SER A 38 -15.76 -28.70 -1.04
CA SER A 38 -14.75 -29.64 -1.57
C SER A 38 -13.69 -28.88 -2.39
N TYR A 39 -14.11 -27.97 -3.28
CA TYR A 39 -13.19 -27.13 -4.05
C TYR A 39 -12.42 -26.16 -3.16
N ARG A 40 -13.04 -25.61 -2.11
CA ARG A 40 -12.36 -24.76 -1.13
C ARG A 40 -11.29 -25.53 -0.36
N LYS A 41 -11.54 -26.79 -0.01
CA LYS A 41 -10.61 -27.66 0.73
C LYS A 41 -9.34 -27.96 -0.06
N VAL A 42 -9.44 -28.07 -1.37
CA VAL A 42 -8.29 -28.31 -2.26
C VAL A 42 -7.69 -26.99 -2.81
N GLY A 43 -8.21 -25.82 -2.40
CA GLY A 43 -7.68 -24.54 -2.82
C GLY A 43 -8.18 -24.03 -4.17
N SER A 44 -9.03 -24.81 -4.87
CA SER A 44 -9.52 -24.47 -6.21
C SER A 44 -10.79 -23.61 -6.20
N TRP A 45 -11.43 -23.40 -5.05
CA TRP A 45 -12.57 -22.49 -4.96
C TRP A 45 -12.11 -21.03 -5.00
N PRO A 46 -12.69 -20.18 -5.88
CA PRO A 46 -12.39 -18.77 -5.88
C PRO A 46 -12.71 -18.20 -4.50
N THR A 47 -11.72 -17.90 -3.72
CA THR A 47 -11.87 -17.05 -2.55
C THR A 47 -12.06 -15.64 -3.03
N ALA A 48 -13.02 -14.92 -2.46
CA ALA A 48 -13.10 -13.46 -2.64
C ALA A 48 -11.73 -12.89 -2.27
N GLY A 49 -10.95 -12.52 -3.31
CA GLY A 49 -9.56 -12.13 -3.13
C GLY A 49 -8.52 -13.15 -3.60
N ASN A 50 -8.69 -13.76 -4.80
CA ASN A 50 -7.53 -14.11 -5.58
C ASN A 50 -6.91 -12.78 -6.04
N VAL A 51 -6.25 -12.13 -5.10
CA VAL A 51 -5.51 -10.90 -5.32
C VAL A 51 -4.40 -11.31 -6.27
N ASN A 52 -4.28 -10.63 -7.38
CA ASN A 52 -3.08 -10.70 -8.19
C ASN A 52 -1.88 -10.55 -7.21
N PRO A 53 -1.04 -11.56 -7.03
CA PRO A 53 0.00 -11.54 -5.98
C PRO A 53 1.15 -10.61 -6.31
N VAL A 54 0.99 -9.78 -7.32
CA VAL A 54 2.00 -8.83 -7.78
C VAL A 54 2.10 -7.68 -6.80
N ALA A 55 3.33 -7.32 -6.49
CA ALA A 55 3.66 -6.10 -5.78
C ALA A 55 4.63 -5.27 -6.62
N PHE A 56 4.49 -3.96 -6.56
CA PHE A 56 5.38 -2.99 -7.18
C PHE A 56 6.13 -2.20 -6.12
N VAL A 57 7.42 -1.98 -6.35
CA VAL A 57 8.17 -0.90 -5.75
C VAL A 57 8.43 0.13 -6.85
N VAL A 58 7.92 1.33 -6.66
CA VAL A 58 7.90 2.37 -7.68
C VAL A 58 8.77 3.55 -7.27
N THR A 59 9.35 4.22 -8.26
CA THR A 59 10.13 5.45 -8.09
C THR A 59 11.31 5.30 -7.12
N GLY A 60 11.87 6.41 -6.67
CA GLY A 60 12.92 6.45 -5.67
C GLY A 60 14.20 7.11 -6.17
N ARG A 61 15.27 6.90 -5.43
CA ARG A 61 16.64 7.32 -5.81
C ARG A 61 17.68 6.31 -5.37
N ASP A 62 18.80 6.28 -6.09
CA ASP A 62 19.96 5.47 -5.76
C ASP A 62 20.78 6.10 -4.60
N SER A 63 21.93 5.49 -4.29
CA SER A 63 22.86 6.02 -3.28
C SER A 63 23.52 7.34 -3.72
N GLY A 64 23.65 7.58 -5.01
CA GLY A 64 24.17 8.82 -5.60
C GLY A 64 23.15 9.94 -5.70
N SER A 65 21.90 9.70 -5.23
CA SER A 65 20.77 10.62 -5.34
C SER A 65 20.23 10.81 -6.77
N THR A 66 20.57 9.90 -7.69
CA THR A 66 19.96 9.86 -9.02
C THR A 66 18.51 9.40 -8.89
N ARG A 67 17.61 10.10 -9.55
CA ARG A 67 16.19 9.75 -9.58
C ARG A 67 15.95 8.47 -10.37
N ILE A 68 15.15 7.58 -9.84
CA ILE A 68 14.81 6.30 -10.45
C ILE A 68 13.32 6.29 -10.76
N ARG A 69 12.97 5.93 -12.01
CA ARG A 69 11.58 5.74 -12.48
C ARG A 69 11.18 4.28 -12.49
N ASP A 70 12.16 3.41 -12.34
CA ASP A 70 11.99 1.97 -12.51
C ASP A 70 10.94 1.42 -11.55
N VAL A 71 10.15 0.50 -12.07
CA VAL A 71 9.24 -0.31 -11.29
C VAL A 71 9.85 -1.69 -11.12
N ASP A 72 10.05 -2.05 -9.87
CA ASP A 72 10.43 -3.41 -9.48
C ASP A 72 9.17 -4.21 -9.17
N ARG A 73 9.05 -5.38 -9.78
CA ARG A 73 7.91 -6.28 -9.68
C ARG A 73 8.31 -7.57 -8.99
N PHE A 74 7.52 -8.01 -8.02
CA PHE A 74 7.69 -9.32 -7.41
C PHE A 74 6.35 -9.93 -7.01
N ASN A 75 6.35 -11.22 -6.66
CA ASN A 75 5.18 -11.90 -6.14
C ASN A 75 5.22 -11.86 -4.60
N ILE A 76 4.30 -11.14 -3.97
CA ILE A 76 4.27 -10.96 -2.49
C ILE A 76 3.99 -12.26 -1.72
N THR A 77 3.52 -13.31 -2.37
CA THR A 77 3.18 -14.59 -1.71
C THR A 77 4.32 -15.60 -1.74
N THR A 78 5.28 -15.47 -2.66
CA THR A 78 6.43 -16.36 -2.82
C THR A 78 7.72 -15.60 -2.63
N LEU A 79 8.68 -16.20 -1.92
CA LEU A 79 10.01 -15.61 -1.75
C LEU A 79 10.74 -15.53 -3.09
N GLY A 80 11.56 -14.51 -3.26
CA GLY A 80 12.41 -14.34 -4.44
C GLY A 80 12.68 -12.88 -4.79
N ASN A 81 13.61 -12.69 -5.71
CA ASN A 81 14.02 -11.36 -6.12
C ASN A 81 12.97 -10.69 -7.02
N ALA A 82 12.97 -9.38 -6.99
CA ALA A 82 12.18 -8.58 -7.92
C ALA A 82 12.75 -8.62 -9.34
N SER A 83 11.92 -8.32 -10.30
CA SER A 83 12.26 -8.13 -11.70
C SER A 83 11.85 -6.74 -12.17
N TYR A 84 12.57 -6.18 -13.14
CA TYR A 84 12.21 -4.91 -13.76
C TYR A 84 10.90 -5.02 -14.57
N ASP A 85 9.98 -4.07 -14.37
CA ASP A 85 8.68 -4.01 -15.06
C ASP A 85 8.43 -2.62 -15.70
N GLY A 86 9.43 -2.04 -16.32
CA GLY A 86 9.31 -0.75 -16.97
C GLY A 86 9.39 0.43 -16.00
N GLU A 87 8.87 1.57 -16.40
CA GLU A 87 8.97 2.83 -15.68
C GLU A 87 7.59 3.45 -15.41
N VAL A 88 7.51 4.33 -14.43
CA VAL A 88 6.41 5.29 -14.27
C VAL A 88 6.76 6.59 -14.98
N GLY A 89 5.76 7.24 -15.60
CA GLY A 89 5.95 8.40 -16.48
C GLY A 89 6.54 9.63 -15.79
N ALA A 90 6.33 9.74 -14.50
CA ALA A 90 6.87 10.80 -13.69
C ALA A 90 8.03 10.28 -12.85
N SER A 91 9.19 10.93 -12.92
CA SER A 91 10.36 10.49 -12.17
C SER A 91 10.50 11.27 -10.91
N GLU A 92 9.96 10.73 -9.85
CA GLU A 92 10.11 11.43 -8.60
C GLU A 92 10.37 10.45 -7.47
N TYR A 93 11.22 10.82 -6.57
CA TYR A 93 11.34 10.20 -5.27
C TYR A 93 10.45 10.94 -4.26
N ASN A 94 10.15 10.32 -3.14
CA ASN A 94 9.23 10.88 -2.14
C ASN A 94 7.80 11.09 -2.67
N SER A 95 7.37 10.32 -3.65
CA SER A 95 5.97 10.23 -4.08
C SER A 95 5.17 9.39 -3.09
N ALA A 96 3.88 9.35 -3.23
CA ALA A 96 3.02 8.37 -2.56
C ALA A 96 2.56 7.32 -3.57
N ALA A 97 2.20 6.13 -3.09
CA ALA A 97 1.55 5.14 -3.91
C ALA A 97 0.33 4.54 -3.20
N CYS A 98 -0.70 4.24 -3.97
CA CYS A 98 -1.84 3.45 -3.54
C CYS A 98 -2.36 2.62 -4.72
N SER A 99 -3.41 1.82 -4.56
CA SER A 99 -3.81 0.90 -5.61
C SER A 99 -5.28 0.50 -5.57
N ASP A 100 -5.80 0.14 -6.74
CA ASP A 100 -6.99 -0.71 -6.85
C ASP A 100 -6.59 -2.16 -7.20
N ALA A 101 -7.55 -2.99 -7.60
CA ALA A 101 -7.28 -4.39 -7.97
C ALA A 101 -6.50 -4.54 -9.29
N VAL A 102 -6.36 -3.49 -10.08
CA VAL A 102 -5.86 -3.55 -11.47
C VAL A 102 -4.58 -2.73 -11.67
N LYS A 103 -4.45 -1.60 -10.97
CA LYS A 103 -3.39 -0.63 -11.18
C LYS A 103 -2.93 0.05 -9.90
N ALA A 104 -1.67 0.43 -9.88
CA ALA A 104 -1.10 1.36 -8.91
C ALA A 104 -1.34 2.80 -9.35
N PHE A 105 -1.50 3.68 -8.38
CA PHE A 105 -1.54 5.14 -8.52
C PHE A 105 -0.33 5.71 -7.80
N VAL A 106 0.44 6.53 -8.48
CA VAL A 106 1.64 7.19 -7.93
C VAL A 106 1.42 8.69 -8.01
N ALA A 107 1.51 9.37 -6.88
CA ALA A 107 1.14 10.76 -6.75
C ALA A 107 2.24 11.62 -6.14
N GLY A 108 2.36 12.87 -6.61
CA GLY A 108 3.30 13.84 -6.11
C GLY A 108 4.76 13.44 -6.30
N GLY A 109 5.61 13.97 -5.46
CA GLY A 109 7.06 13.82 -5.53
C GLY A 109 7.77 15.17 -5.59
N THR A 110 9.08 15.16 -5.79
CA THR A 110 9.95 16.33 -5.55
C THR A 110 9.59 17.60 -6.33
N SER A 111 8.86 17.48 -7.42
CA SER A 111 8.62 18.61 -8.33
C SER A 111 7.18 18.70 -8.84
N GLY A 112 6.27 17.87 -8.38
CA GLY A 112 4.99 17.76 -9.07
C GLY A 112 3.76 17.54 -8.19
N ASP A 113 2.65 17.83 -8.81
CA ASP A 113 1.29 17.55 -8.33
C ASP A 113 0.63 16.39 -9.06
N TYR A 114 1.26 15.86 -10.12
CA TYR A 114 0.72 14.83 -10.97
C TYR A 114 0.37 13.53 -10.24
N ILE A 115 -0.63 12.84 -10.78
CA ILE A 115 -1.00 11.49 -10.42
C ILE A 115 -0.91 10.63 -11.68
N VAL A 116 -0.08 9.59 -11.65
CA VAL A 116 0.05 8.64 -12.75
C VAL A 116 -0.37 7.25 -12.34
N THR A 117 -0.81 6.45 -13.29
CA THR A 117 -1.20 5.05 -13.05
C THR A 117 -0.29 4.08 -13.79
N LYS A 118 -0.13 2.88 -13.23
CA LYS A 118 0.53 1.75 -13.88
C LYS A 118 -0.23 0.46 -13.59
N ASN A 119 -0.65 -0.24 -14.65
CA ASN A 119 -1.35 -1.51 -14.50
C ASN A 119 -0.42 -2.60 -13.97
N TYR A 120 -0.97 -3.53 -13.18
CA TYR A 120 -0.25 -4.71 -12.71
C TYR A 120 0.00 -5.76 -13.81
N ALA A 121 -0.57 -5.61 -14.99
CA ALA A 121 -0.19 -6.42 -16.16
C ALA A 121 1.27 -6.14 -16.52
N SER A 122 2.04 -7.21 -16.75
CA SER A 122 3.47 -7.11 -17.05
C SER A 122 3.73 -6.26 -18.31
N GLY A 123 4.78 -5.42 -18.26
CA GLY A 123 5.16 -4.56 -19.38
C GLY A 123 4.19 -3.43 -19.69
N SER A 124 3.22 -3.13 -18.81
CA SER A 124 2.31 -2.00 -19.01
C SER A 124 3.06 -0.67 -18.99
N THR A 125 2.57 0.30 -19.76
CA THR A 125 3.04 1.69 -19.70
C THR A 125 2.26 2.45 -18.62
N SER A 126 2.88 3.47 -18.04
CA SER A 126 2.17 4.41 -17.18
C SER A 126 1.26 5.34 -18.01
N ALA A 127 0.19 5.81 -17.38
CA ALA A 127 -0.72 6.78 -17.96
C ALA A 127 -0.99 7.90 -16.97
N ASP A 128 -1.21 9.09 -17.50
CA ASP A 128 -1.67 10.23 -16.72
C ASP A 128 -3.07 9.93 -16.15
N PHE A 129 -3.31 10.40 -14.93
CA PHE A 129 -4.60 10.24 -14.25
C PHE A 129 -5.22 11.59 -13.86
N GLY A 130 -4.43 12.58 -13.49
CA GLY A 130 -4.81 13.89 -12.99
C GLY A 130 -3.76 14.45 -12.05
N ASP A 131 -4.12 15.48 -11.28
CA ASP A 131 -3.20 16.21 -10.41
C ASP A 131 -3.70 16.25 -8.96
N LEU A 132 -2.79 16.37 -8.00
CA LEU A 132 -3.07 16.73 -6.60
C LEU A 132 -3.55 18.18 -6.53
N THR A 133 -4.24 18.54 -5.47
CA THR A 133 -4.68 19.95 -5.27
C THR A 133 -3.50 20.92 -5.11
N VAL A 134 -2.36 20.43 -4.65
CA VAL A 134 -1.11 21.19 -4.48
C VAL A 134 0.09 20.29 -4.73
N ALA A 135 1.09 20.80 -5.47
CA ALA A 135 2.37 20.12 -5.66
C ALA A 135 3.09 19.89 -4.33
N ARG A 136 3.42 18.63 -4.02
CA ARG A 136 4.06 18.26 -2.76
C ARG A 136 4.72 16.89 -2.83
N ASN A 137 5.62 16.63 -1.87
CA ASN A 137 6.37 15.38 -1.75
C ASN A 137 6.29 14.81 -0.31
N GLU A 138 6.85 13.63 -0.12
CA GLU A 138 6.87 12.94 1.18
C GLU A 138 5.48 12.66 1.74
N LEU A 139 4.64 12.15 0.86
CA LEU A 139 3.25 11.82 1.09
C LEU A 139 3.11 10.36 1.50
N GLY A 140 2.12 10.08 2.35
CA GLY A 140 1.59 8.73 2.55
C GLY A 140 0.41 8.46 1.64
N GLY A 141 0.41 7.30 1.00
CA GLY A 141 -0.67 6.83 0.14
C GLY A 141 -1.49 5.72 0.78
N TYR A 142 -2.79 5.78 0.62
CA TYR A 142 -3.73 4.76 1.09
C TYR A 142 -4.88 4.61 0.10
N SER A 143 -5.44 3.43 -0.02
CA SER A 143 -6.69 3.23 -0.77
C SER A 143 -7.65 2.28 -0.08
N ASN A 144 -8.93 2.58 -0.24
CA ASN A 144 -9.99 1.59 -0.06
C ASN A 144 -10.46 1.08 -1.43
N THR A 145 -11.64 0.48 -1.51
CA THR A 145 -12.17 -0.07 -2.77
C THR A 145 -12.57 0.99 -3.81
N THR A 146 -12.65 2.27 -3.46
CA THR A 146 -13.16 3.33 -4.33
C THR A 146 -12.28 4.57 -4.42
N ARG A 147 -11.58 4.90 -3.32
CA ARG A 147 -10.78 6.11 -3.20
C ARG A 147 -9.31 5.79 -3.01
N GLY A 148 -8.44 6.49 -3.74
CA GLY A 148 -7.04 6.68 -3.38
C GLY A 148 -6.93 7.96 -2.57
N ILE A 149 -6.18 7.95 -1.48
CA ILE A 149 -6.06 9.08 -0.55
C ILE A 149 -4.58 9.35 -0.31
N PHE A 150 -4.17 10.61 -0.42
CA PHE A 150 -2.79 11.06 -0.30
C PHE A 150 -2.70 12.13 0.78
N GLY A 151 -1.90 11.89 1.80
CA GLY A 151 -1.76 12.81 2.93
C GLY A 151 -0.32 13.19 3.22
N GLY A 152 -0.11 14.39 3.72
CA GLY A 152 1.18 14.93 4.10
C GLY A 152 1.84 15.81 3.05
N ALA A 153 2.94 16.41 3.41
CA ALA A 153 3.81 17.21 2.55
C ALA A 153 5.14 17.52 3.22
N ALA A 154 6.21 17.69 2.44
CA ALA A 154 7.50 18.21 2.87
C ALA A 154 7.95 19.38 2.01
N GLY A 155 8.98 20.08 2.47
CA GLY A 155 9.71 21.14 1.76
C GLY A 155 8.87 22.41 1.55
N GLY A 156 9.33 23.58 1.91
CA GLY A 156 8.74 24.91 1.57
C GLY A 156 7.27 25.20 1.91
N PHE A 157 6.47 24.17 2.03
CA PHE A 157 5.04 24.22 2.33
C PHE A 157 4.77 23.86 3.81
N TYR A 158 5.55 24.45 4.70
CA TYR A 158 5.37 24.27 6.13
C TYR A 158 3.94 24.63 6.55
N GLY A 159 3.29 23.70 7.22
CA GLY A 159 1.95 23.89 7.77
C GLY A 159 0.81 23.31 6.96
N ILE A 160 1.09 22.55 5.88
CA ILE A 160 0.04 21.90 5.09
C ILE A 160 -0.09 20.46 5.56
N GLY A 161 -1.01 20.21 6.46
CA GLY A 161 -1.46 18.86 6.81
C GLY A 161 -2.50 18.31 5.84
N THR A 162 -2.52 18.78 4.60
CA THR A 162 -3.55 18.51 3.60
C THR A 162 -3.62 17.04 3.23
N ILE A 163 -4.83 16.55 3.14
CA ILE A 163 -5.16 15.22 2.65
C ILE A 163 -6.03 15.39 1.41
N ASP A 164 -5.62 14.79 0.29
CA ASP A 164 -6.39 14.75 -0.96
C ASP A 164 -6.92 13.35 -1.23
N TYR A 165 -7.97 13.26 -2.04
CA TYR A 165 -8.46 11.98 -2.54
C TYR A 165 -8.82 12.02 -4.01
N ILE A 166 -8.72 10.86 -4.65
CA ILE A 166 -9.21 10.58 -5.99
C ILE A 166 -10.30 9.51 -5.96
N THR A 167 -11.16 9.53 -6.96
CA THR A 167 -12.06 8.40 -7.26
C THR A 167 -11.34 7.50 -8.29
N MET A 168 -10.84 6.36 -7.85
CA MET A 168 -9.94 5.51 -8.67
C MET A 168 -10.55 4.99 -9.97
N ALA A 169 -11.89 4.93 -10.06
CA ALA A 169 -12.60 4.43 -11.24
C ALA A 169 -12.62 5.42 -12.43
N SER A 170 -12.34 6.70 -12.20
CA SER A 170 -12.38 7.73 -13.24
C SER A 170 -11.19 8.67 -13.14
N ALA A 171 -10.49 8.90 -14.24
CA ALA A 171 -9.41 9.87 -14.30
C ALA A 171 -9.93 11.29 -14.03
N GLY A 172 -9.10 12.08 -13.36
CA GLY A 172 -9.39 13.46 -12.97
C GLY A 172 -8.56 13.87 -11.75
N ASP A 173 -8.58 15.16 -11.50
CA ASP A 173 -7.80 15.75 -10.40
C ASP A 173 -8.34 15.34 -9.04
N ALA A 174 -7.45 15.37 -8.07
CA ALA A 174 -7.78 15.12 -6.67
C ALA A 174 -8.67 16.23 -6.10
N THR A 175 -9.43 15.86 -5.12
CA THR A 175 -10.29 16.77 -4.35
C THR A 175 -9.79 16.82 -2.92
N ASP A 176 -9.87 17.99 -2.29
CA ASP A 176 -9.56 18.15 -0.88
C ASP A 176 -10.41 17.21 -0.01
N PHE A 177 -9.73 16.47 0.87
CA PHE A 177 -10.37 15.57 1.82
C PHE A 177 -10.52 16.23 3.19
N GLY A 178 -9.55 17.05 3.58
CA GLY A 178 -9.38 17.69 4.88
C GLY A 178 -7.91 17.70 5.30
N ASP A 179 -7.65 17.91 6.58
CA ASP A 179 -6.30 18.06 7.13
C ASP A 179 -6.03 17.05 8.25
N PHE A 180 -4.75 16.78 8.55
CA PHE A 180 -4.37 16.07 9.77
C PHE A 180 -4.79 16.83 11.03
N SER A 181 -4.88 16.11 12.14
CA SER A 181 -5.37 16.66 13.42
C SER A 181 -4.47 17.78 14.00
N ALA A 182 -3.24 17.91 13.55
CA ALA A 182 -2.31 18.93 13.97
C ALA A 182 -1.40 19.40 12.82
N ALA A 183 -1.10 20.68 12.75
CA ALA A 183 -0.30 21.29 11.68
C ALA A 183 1.14 20.79 11.59
N ASN A 184 1.71 20.22 12.65
CA ASN A 184 3.03 19.60 12.64
C ASN A 184 3.05 18.15 12.17
N ARG A 185 1.89 17.57 11.80
CA ARG A 185 1.77 16.23 11.21
C ARG A 185 1.71 16.31 9.69
N ASN A 186 2.63 17.04 9.09
CA ASN A 186 2.59 17.41 7.69
C ASN A 186 3.73 16.85 6.83
N GLN A 187 4.71 16.21 7.41
CA GLN A 187 5.92 15.78 6.69
C GLN A 187 6.16 14.28 6.86
N GLN A 188 6.60 13.64 5.76
CA GLN A 188 7.19 12.30 5.76
C GLN A 188 6.34 11.26 6.49
N CYS A 189 5.09 11.12 6.10
CA CYS A 189 4.26 10.04 6.62
C CYS A 189 4.08 8.94 5.59
N GLU A 190 3.72 7.78 6.07
CA GLU A 190 3.23 6.65 5.29
C GLU A 190 1.88 6.21 5.85
N ALA A 191 1.14 5.42 5.09
CA ALA A 191 -0.21 5.06 5.47
C ALA A 191 -0.52 3.58 5.32
N GLY A 192 -1.45 3.12 6.14
CA GLY A 192 -2.07 1.79 6.07
C GLY A 192 -3.47 1.85 6.68
N GLY A 193 -4.23 0.78 6.62
CA GLY A 193 -5.55 0.83 7.22
C GLY A 193 -6.45 -0.35 6.85
N SER A 194 -7.75 -0.14 7.07
CA SER A 194 -8.83 -1.06 6.68
C SER A 194 -9.82 -0.32 5.79
N THR A 195 -10.82 -0.99 5.26
CA THR A 195 -11.84 -0.35 4.42
C THR A 195 -12.56 0.84 5.09
N THR A 196 -12.51 0.92 6.42
CA THR A 196 -13.20 1.95 7.20
C THR A 196 -12.30 2.96 7.89
N ARG A 197 -11.00 2.71 7.95
CA ARG A 197 -10.05 3.57 8.65
C ARG A 197 -8.69 3.55 7.95
N ALA A 198 -8.22 4.72 7.51
CA ALA A 198 -6.83 4.92 7.08
C ALA A 198 -6.04 5.54 8.23
N ILE A 199 -4.84 5.05 8.49
CA ILE A 199 -3.98 5.48 9.58
C ILE A 199 -2.67 5.95 8.98
N TYR A 200 -2.25 7.17 9.32
CA TYR A 200 -1.00 7.79 8.93
C TYR A 200 -0.05 7.83 10.12
N ALA A 201 1.19 7.45 9.90
CA ALA A 201 2.23 7.42 10.93
C ALA A 201 3.62 7.73 10.34
N GLY A 202 4.62 7.88 11.20
CA GLY A 202 6.00 8.12 10.77
C GLY A 202 6.30 9.58 10.42
N PHE A 203 5.55 10.51 10.97
CA PHE A 203 5.74 11.95 10.72
C PHE A 203 7.13 12.43 11.16
N GLU A 204 7.81 13.23 10.33
CA GLU A 204 9.15 13.75 10.66
C GLU A 204 9.14 14.65 11.90
N SER A 205 8.16 15.52 12.03
CA SER A 205 8.09 16.48 13.14
C SER A 205 7.41 15.93 14.39
N ASP A 206 6.64 14.85 14.27
CA ASP A 206 5.85 14.26 15.36
C ASP A 206 5.96 12.73 15.34
N LYS A 207 7.19 12.25 15.46
CA LYS A 207 7.64 10.87 15.16
C LYS A 207 6.92 9.76 15.91
N LYS A 208 6.28 10.11 17.03
CA LYS A 208 5.53 9.15 17.87
C LYS A 208 4.03 9.23 17.68
N LYS A 209 3.55 10.07 16.80
CA LYS A 209 2.11 10.25 16.62
C LYS A 209 1.59 9.54 15.39
N SER A 210 0.32 9.23 15.45
CA SER A 210 -0.45 8.73 14.30
C SER A 210 -1.84 9.34 14.28
N ASP A 211 -2.32 9.60 13.08
CA ASP A 211 -3.68 10.08 12.83
C ASP A 211 -4.46 9.06 12.03
N TYR A 212 -5.78 9.08 12.16
CA TYR A 212 -6.66 8.33 11.28
C TYR A 212 -7.75 9.19 10.68
N ILE A 213 -8.23 8.76 9.53
CA ILE A 213 -9.40 9.30 8.83
C ILE A 213 -10.38 8.17 8.51
N THR A 214 -11.64 8.55 8.24
CA THR A 214 -12.65 7.63 7.71
C THR A 214 -12.72 7.79 6.19
N PRO A 215 -12.22 6.85 5.38
CA PRO A 215 -12.05 7.04 3.93
C PRO A 215 -13.33 7.33 3.14
N SER A 216 -14.48 6.93 3.65
CA SER A 216 -15.78 7.12 2.98
C SER A 216 -16.35 8.53 3.12
N THR A 217 -15.87 9.30 4.09
CA THR A 217 -16.38 10.67 4.38
C THR A 217 -15.22 11.64 4.48
N THR A 218 -15.32 12.79 3.80
CA THR A 218 -14.33 13.87 3.93
C THR A 218 -14.38 14.49 5.32
N GLY A 219 -13.25 14.99 5.78
CA GLY A 219 -13.10 15.63 7.09
C GLY A 219 -11.68 15.45 7.64
N ASN A 220 -11.38 16.18 8.70
CA ASN A 220 -10.05 16.20 9.27
C ASN A 220 -9.71 14.89 10.00
N GLY A 221 -8.43 14.61 10.04
CA GLY A 221 -7.85 13.50 10.80
C GLY A 221 -8.10 13.64 12.30
N THR A 222 -8.06 12.52 12.96
CA THR A 222 -8.19 12.42 14.41
C THR A 222 -7.01 11.64 14.95
N ASN A 223 -6.48 12.01 16.11
CA ASN A 223 -5.40 11.28 16.74
C ASN A 223 -5.80 9.80 16.92
N TYR A 224 -4.96 8.90 16.42
CA TYR A 224 -5.18 7.45 16.53
C TYR A 224 -4.53 6.87 17.78
N GLY A 225 -3.27 7.23 18.03
CA GLY A 225 -2.50 6.77 19.17
C GLY A 225 -1.03 7.07 19.04
N ASP A 226 -0.28 6.69 20.05
CA ASP A 226 1.14 6.99 20.14
C ASP A 226 2.00 5.75 19.87
N LEU A 227 3.03 5.94 19.04
CA LEU A 227 4.14 5.02 18.89
C LEU A 227 5.04 5.09 20.13
N THR A 228 5.67 4.01 20.51
CA THR A 228 6.56 4.00 21.69
C THR A 228 7.97 4.47 21.33
N TYR A 229 8.37 4.33 20.06
CA TYR A 229 9.64 4.79 19.51
C TYR A 229 9.46 5.90 18.49
N ASP A 230 10.54 6.63 18.21
CA ASP A 230 10.59 7.62 17.14
C ASP A 230 10.66 6.90 15.78
N HIS A 231 9.64 7.10 14.97
CA HIS A 231 9.56 6.59 13.60
C HIS A 231 9.46 7.75 12.62
N ASN A 232 10.55 8.10 11.96
CA ASN A 232 10.56 9.06 10.87
C ASN A 232 10.88 8.34 9.55
N ASN A 233 10.18 8.69 8.47
CA ASN A 233 10.26 7.95 7.21
C ASN A 233 10.06 6.44 7.42
N ALA A 234 9.10 6.06 8.24
CA ALA A 234 8.84 4.68 8.58
C ALA A 234 8.26 3.91 7.39
N PHE A 235 8.38 2.61 7.43
CA PHE A 235 7.53 1.71 6.66
C PHE A 235 6.18 1.60 7.35
N VAL A 236 5.10 1.82 6.63
CA VAL A 236 3.74 1.62 7.17
C VAL A 236 2.92 0.80 6.19
N ALA A 237 2.40 -0.31 6.64
CA ALA A 237 1.48 -1.14 5.87
C ALA A 237 0.55 -1.92 6.80
N SER A 238 -0.49 -2.54 6.26
CA SER A 238 -1.49 -3.20 7.07
C SER A 238 -2.21 -4.33 6.33
N ASN A 239 -2.79 -5.23 7.10
CA ASN A 239 -3.97 -5.98 6.63
C ASN A 239 -5.24 -5.28 7.16
N LEU A 240 -6.41 -5.91 7.01
CA LEU A 240 -7.68 -5.31 7.45
C LEU A 240 -7.82 -5.13 8.98
N THR A 241 -6.97 -5.76 9.77
CA THR A 241 -7.11 -5.81 11.23
C THR A 241 -5.96 -5.17 11.97
N ARG A 242 -4.76 -5.23 11.42
CA ARG A 242 -3.53 -4.82 12.09
C ARG A 242 -2.71 -3.90 11.20
N ILE A 243 -2.30 -2.77 11.75
CA ILE A 243 -1.30 -1.87 11.15
C ILE A 243 0.08 -2.19 11.73
N ILE A 244 1.09 -2.13 10.87
CA ILE A 244 2.51 -2.31 11.17
C ILE A 244 3.22 -1.00 10.83
N VAL A 245 4.03 -0.51 11.75
CA VAL A 245 4.94 0.62 11.56
C VAL A 245 6.35 0.13 11.88
N ALA A 246 7.28 0.30 10.97
CA ALA A 246 8.61 -0.28 11.11
C ALA A 246 9.71 0.70 10.74
N ALA A 247 10.86 0.53 11.36
CA ALA A 247 12.09 1.27 11.10
C ALA A 247 12.01 2.78 11.36
N ALA A 248 13.14 3.42 11.25
CA ALA A 248 13.28 4.87 11.16
C ALA A 248 14.51 5.21 10.33
N TYR A 249 14.45 6.27 9.54
CA TYR A 249 15.59 6.74 8.75
C TYR A 249 16.84 7.00 9.60
N THR A 250 16.67 7.45 10.83
CA THR A 250 17.75 7.75 11.77
C THR A 250 18.35 6.51 12.46
N GLY A 251 18.04 5.29 11.99
CA GLY A 251 18.68 4.04 12.46
C GLY A 251 17.88 3.24 13.47
N GLY A 252 16.58 3.49 13.59
CA GLY A 252 15.69 2.61 14.38
C GLY A 252 15.35 1.34 13.59
N ASP A 253 15.42 0.20 14.26
CA ASP A 253 15.09 -1.12 13.70
C ASP A 253 13.76 -1.67 14.25
N ARG A 254 13.05 -0.91 15.05
CA ARG A 254 11.84 -1.34 15.75
C ARG A 254 10.66 -1.50 14.78
N ILE A 255 9.88 -2.52 15.06
CA ILE A 255 8.57 -2.74 14.44
C ILE A 255 7.53 -2.66 15.55
N GLU A 256 6.52 -1.86 15.32
CA GLU A 256 5.38 -1.71 16.21
C GLU A 256 4.08 -2.01 15.48
N TYR A 257 3.05 -2.39 16.22
CA TYR A 257 1.73 -2.69 15.66
C TYR A 257 0.61 -2.19 16.55
N ASN A 258 -0.56 -2.02 15.93
CA ASN A 258 -1.81 -1.80 16.64
C ASN A 258 -2.99 -2.44 15.89
N THR A 259 -4.10 -2.62 16.59
CA THR A 259 -5.37 -3.09 16.01
C THR A 259 -6.12 -1.92 15.41
N ILE A 260 -6.39 -1.95 14.10
CA ILE A 260 -6.95 -0.82 13.35
C ILE A 260 -8.32 -0.37 13.90
N SER A 261 -9.15 -1.27 14.38
CA SER A 261 -10.50 -0.95 14.87
C SER A 261 -10.54 -0.19 16.19
N SER A 262 -9.44 -0.19 16.96
CA SER A 262 -9.34 0.49 18.25
C SER A 262 -8.24 1.54 18.24
N THR A 263 -8.51 2.71 18.81
CA THR A 263 -7.49 3.72 19.08
C THR A 263 -6.66 3.34 20.31
N GLY A 264 -5.42 3.79 20.36
CA GLY A 264 -4.53 3.54 21.51
C GLY A 264 -3.07 3.44 21.08
N SER A 265 -2.20 3.29 22.07
CA SER A 265 -0.76 3.18 21.83
C SER A 265 -0.39 1.89 21.12
N PHE A 266 0.66 1.97 20.31
CA PHE A 266 1.24 0.83 19.63
C PHE A 266 1.98 -0.08 20.63
N SER A 267 2.18 -1.33 20.22
CA SER A 267 2.90 -2.35 20.97
C SER A 267 4.08 -2.86 20.16
N ASP A 268 5.10 -3.33 20.85
CA ASP A 268 6.28 -3.94 20.22
C ASP A 268 5.88 -5.18 19.40
N PHE A 269 6.40 -5.26 18.19
CA PHE A 269 6.21 -6.40 17.30
C PHE A 269 7.48 -7.20 17.12
N GLY A 270 8.64 -6.54 17.04
CA GLY A 270 9.94 -7.10 16.75
C GLY A 270 10.89 -6.10 16.10
N ASN A 271 11.88 -6.58 15.35
CA ASN A 271 12.87 -5.75 14.69
C ASN A 271 13.01 -6.08 13.21
N CYS A 272 13.36 -5.08 12.42
CA CYS A 272 13.73 -5.20 11.02
C CYS A 272 15.24 -5.00 10.81
N THR A 273 15.74 -5.35 9.65
CA THR A 273 17.15 -5.10 9.28
C THR A 273 17.30 -3.91 8.35
N ASN A 274 16.25 -3.53 7.63
CA ASN A 274 16.21 -2.33 6.81
C ASN A 274 15.96 -1.09 7.67
N GLY A 275 16.60 0.02 7.31
CA GLY A 275 16.22 1.34 7.81
C GLY A 275 15.02 1.88 7.03
N GLY A 276 14.35 2.91 7.55
CA GLY A 276 13.20 3.53 6.91
C GLY A 276 13.48 4.17 5.55
N TRP A 277 12.49 4.89 5.02
CA TRP A 277 12.56 5.57 3.73
C TRP A 277 12.60 4.64 2.51
N GLY A 278 11.90 3.55 2.59
CA GLY A 278 11.69 2.57 1.52
C GLY A 278 10.20 2.28 1.32
N ALA A 279 9.91 1.25 0.57
CA ALA A 279 8.56 0.82 0.27
C ALA A 279 8.02 -0.17 1.31
N ALA A 280 6.78 0.03 1.75
CA ALA A 280 6.04 -0.96 2.53
C ALA A 280 4.82 -1.45 1.75
N ILE A 281 4.60 -2.75 1.73
CA ILE A 281 3.54 -3.38 0.96
C ILE A 281 2.97 -4.53 1.77
N ALA A 282 1.65 -4.70 1.78
CA ALA A 282 1.06 -5.80 2.50
C ALA A 282 0.03 -6.58 1.68
N ASN A 283 -0.16 -7.81 2.09
CA ASN A 283 -1.35 -8.61 1.77
C ASN A 283 -2.05 -9.03 3.08
N SER A 284 -3.00 -9.94 3.01
CA SER A 284 -3.74 -10.39 4.21
C SER A 284 -2.84 -11.02 5.29
N THR A 285 -1.65 -11.52 4.94
CA THR A 285 -0.79 -12.32 5.83
C THR A 285 0.60 -11.72 6.05
N ARG A 286 1.16 -11.03 5.07
CA ARG A 286 2.54 -10.51 5.10
C ARG A 286 2.56 -9.00 4.97
N CYS A 287 3.47 -8.37 5.71
CA CYS A 287 3.95 -7.03 5.47
C CYS A 287 5.38 -7.13 4.97
N VAL A 288 5.66 -6.54 3.82
CA VAL A 288 6.95 -6.59 3.13
C VAL A 288 7.56 -5.20 3.13
N PHE A 289 8.83 -5.10 3.49
CA PHE A 289 9.63 -3.88 3.50
C PHE A 289 10.72 -4.01 2.44
N ALA A 290 10.82 -3.06 1.53
CA ALA A 290 11.71 -3.14 0.39
C ALA A 290 12.55 -1.87 0.21
N GLY A 291 13.84 -2.05 0.01
CA GLY A 291 14.78 -0.95 -0.11
C GLY A 291 14.95 -0.16 1.19
N GLY A 292 15.05 1.16 1.08
CA GLY A 292 15.20 2.06 2.23
C GLY A 292 16.65 2.47 2.48
N ASN A 293 16.87 3.08 3.63
CA ASN A 293 18.18 3.65 4.00
C ASN A 293 18.53 3.27 5.43
N GLN A 294 19.63 2.56 5.61
CA GLN A 294 20.14 2.21 6.93
C GLN A 294 21.50 2.87 7.15
N GLY A 295 21.58 3.76 8.15
CA GLY A 295 22.84 4.44 8.50
C GLY A 295 23.45 5.23 7.33
N GLY A 296 22.63 5.85 6.49
CA GLY A 296 23.07 6.62 5.32
C GLY A 296 23.25 5.79 4.04
N THR A 297 23.10 4.45 4.10
CA THR A 297 23.32 3.55 2.96
C THR A 297 22.00 3.05 2.42
N ALA A 298 21.73 3.32 1.14
CA ALA A 298 20.56 2.77 0.45
C ALA A 298 20.69 1.25 0.27
N LYS A 299 19.57 0.54 0.33
CA LYS A 299 19.48 -0.92 0.29
C LYS A 299 18.69 -1.41 -0.94
N ASN A 300 18.93 -2.65 -1.34
CA ASN A 300 18.08 -3.41 -2.26
C ASN A 300 17.33 -4.55 -1.57
N THR A 301 17.57 -4.79 -0.30
CA THR A 301 16.99 -5.90 0.45
C THR A 301 15.47 -5.79 0.50
N ILE A 302 14.79 -6.90 0.31
CA ILE A 302 13.37 -7.08 0.60
C ILE A 302 13.26 -8.02 1.81
N GLU A 303 12.55 -7.61 2.82
CA GLU A 303 12.30 -8.41 4.02
C GLU A 303 10.81 -8.37 4.39
N TYR A 304 10.35 -9.32 5.20
CA TYR A 304 8.94 -9.40 5.55
C TYR A 304 8.70 -9.85 6.99
N VAL A 305 7.51 -9.55 7.48
CA VAL A 305 6.93 -10.14 8.69
C VAL A 305 5.60 -10.81 8.38
N THR A 306 5.23 -11.81 9.17
CA THR A 306 3.87 -12.37 9.18
C THR A 306 3.02 -11.51 10.10
N ILE A 307 2.03 -10.77 9.56
CA ILE A 307 1.25 -9.78 10.31
C ILE A 307 0.53 -10.37 11.53
N GLY A 308 0.14 -11.64 11.45
CA GLY A 308 -0.61 -12.33 12.52
C GLY A 308 0.19 -12.66 13.77
N SER A 309 1.53 -12.71 13.71
CA SER A 309 2.41 -13.11 14.81
C SER A 309 3.58 -12.15 14.95
N THR A 310 3.86 -11.72 16.18
CA THR A 310 5.02 -10.89 16.50
C THR A 310 6.33 -11.63 16.24
N GLY A 311 7.35 -10.91 15.82
CA GLY A 311 8.69 -11.43 15.54
C GLY A 311 9.48 -10.50 14.63
N ASN A 312 10.75 -10.84 14.44
CA ASN A 312 11.65 -10.09 13.58
C ASN A 312 11.38 -10.37 12.11
N THR A 313 11.87 -9.51 11.24
CA THR A 313 11.82 -9.73 9.79
C THR A 313 12.59 -10.97 9.38
N THR A 314 12.16 -11.51 8.26
CA THR A 314 12.83 -12.60 7.53
C THR A 314 13.16 -12.11 6.13
N ASP A 315 14.28 -12.53 5.60
CA ASP A 315 14.70 -12.24 4.23
C ASP A 315 13.64 -12.74 3.23
N PHE A 316 13.33 -11.89 2.26
CA PHE A 316 12.40 -12.19 1.18
C PHE A 316 13.14 -12.35 -0.16
N GLY A 317 14.15 -11.53 -0.41
CA GLY A 317 14.91 -11.41 -1.65
C GLY A 317 15.41 -9.99 -1.86
N ASP A 318 15.71 -9.61 -3.11
CA ASP A 318 16.29 -8.33 -3.45
C ASP A 318 15.51 -7.59 -4.55
N LEU A 319 15.50 -6.26 -4.49
CA LEU A 319 15.16 -5.38 -5.60
C LEU A 319 16.22 -5.50 -6.71
N VAL A 320 15.84 -5.09 -7.91
CA VAL A 320 16.76 -5.08 -9.08
C VAL A 320 17.98 -4.19 -8.83
N ALA A 321 17.78 -3.09 -8.11
CA ALA A 321 18.85 -2.17 -7.71
C ALA A 321 18.56 -1.57 -6.34
N ILE A 322 19.58 -0.97 -5.73
CA ILE A 322 19.41 -0.21 -4.48
C ILE A 322 18.45 0.95 -4.69
N LYS A 323 17.46 1.08 -3.79
CA LYS A 323 16.46 2.16 -3.81
C LYS A 323 16.18 2.67 -2.41
N ARG A 324 16.00 3.99 -2.30
CA ARG A 324 15.46 4.68 -1.12
C ARG A 324 14.48 5.76 -1.55
N ALA A 325 13.69 6.29 -0.65
CA ALA A 325 12.65 7.25 -0.96
C ALA A 325 11.69 6.74 -2.05
N CYS A 326 11.44 5.43 -2.02
CA CYS A 326 10.56 4.71 -2.93
C CYS A 326 9.27 4.33 -2.21
N ASN A 327 8.25 4.02 -2.98
CA ASN A 327 6.95 3.62 -2.47
C ASN A 327 6.52 2.27 -3.02
N GLY A 328 5.57 1.65 -2.33
CA GLY A 328 5.05 0.35 -2.67
C GLY A 328 3.56 0.35 -3.00
N ALA A 329 3.16 -0.56 -3.86
CA ALA A 329 1.77 -0.79 -4.18
C ALA A 329 1.51 -2.28 -4.46
N ALA A 330 0.41 -2.80 -3.97
CA ALA A 330 -0.10 -4.12 -4.31
C ALA A 330 -1.60 -4.05 -4.56
N PRO A 331 -2.15 -4.92 -5.42
CA PRO A 331 -3.57 -4.89 -5.75
C PRO A 331 -4.46 -4.91 -4.50
N SER A 332 -5.29 -3.90 -4.35
CA SER A 332 -6.28 -3.83 -3.29
C SER A 332 -7.54 -4.58 -3.67
N THR A 333 -8.12 -5.24 -2.70
CA THR A 333 -9.43 -5.90 -2.82
C THR A 333 -10.27 -5.58 -1.59
N PRO A 334 -11.57 -5.95 -1.56
CA PRO A 334 -12.36 -5.80 -0.33
C PRO A 334 -11.76 -6.47 0.90
N SER A 335 -10.81 -7.40 0.72
CA SER A 335 -10.10 -8.10 1.80
C SER A 335 -8.70 -7.58 2.06
N VAL A 336 -8.20 -6.65 1.25
CA VAL A 336 -6.87 -6.03 1.41
C VAL A 336 -6.96 -4.61 0.88
N VAL A 337 -6.48 -3.64 1.65
CA VAL A 337 -6.31 -2.27 1.20
C VAL A 337 -4.92 -2.07 0.60
N GLY A 338 -4.84 -1.30 -0.48
CA GLY A 338 -3.57 -0.97 -1.09
C GLY A 338 -2.86 0.13 -0.28
N SER A 339 -1.62 -0.08 -0.02
CA SER A 339 -0.69 0.89 0.56
C SER A 339 0.47 1.10 -0.38
#